data_44d0e71a81100992fa079c92731c7e30
#
_entry.id   44d0e71a81100992fa079c92731c7e30
#
_cell.length_a   1.000
_cell.length_b   1.000
_cell.length_c   1.000
_cell.angle_alpha   90.00
_cell.angle_beta   90.00
_cell.angle_gamma   90.00
#
_symmetry.space_group_name_H-M   'P 1'
#
loop_
_entity.id
_entity.type
_entity.pdbx_description
1 polymer ?
#
loop_
_entity_poly.entity_id
_entity_poly.type
_entity_poly.pdbx_seq_one_letter_code
_entity_poly.pdbx_strand_id
1 'polypeptide(L)'
;MRDTFRAWFEAIETFFLEVIIEERRGKRAAIVRFVLYLFSGVFLLIVKLRRLLYDLRLLRDSTLGIQVIAIGNLTVGGTGKTPVVEKFARELQNQGRTVAILSRGYRSKPPPLTKRLIDRLLFRSDTTPPRVVSDGKSLLLDSETAGDEPYMLASNLKDVVVLVDKDRVKAGRYAIEKFGCDTLLLDDGFQYWKLAGRRRDIVLVDCQAPFGNEYLLPRGTLREPPSHLARASTIFITKSDDKTGELRARIAQLNPKAGIIECIHHPL
;
A
#
# COMPACT_ATOMS: atom_id res chain seq x y z
N MET A 1 2.71 -37.79 3.05
CA MET A 1 2.94 -37.11 1.76
C MET A 1 2.57 -35.61 1.78
N ARG A 2 1.39 -35.19 2.30
CA ARG A 2 1.04 -33.76 2.43
C ARG A 2 1.96 -33.00 3.38
N ASP A 3 2.34 -33.56 4.52
CA ASP A 3 3.18 -32.90 5.54
C ASP A 3 4.62 -32.74 5.08
N THR A 4 5.16 -33.71 4.35
CA THR A 4 6.50 -33.65 3.78
C THR A 4 6.61 -32.57 2.69
N PHE A 5 5.55 -32.39 1.89
CA PHE A 5 5.49 -31.38 0.85
C PHE A 5 5.36 -29.96 1.46
N ARG A 6 4.60 -29.84 2.54
CA ARG A 6 4.46 -28.58 3.30
C ARG A 6 5.78 -28.16 3.94
N ALA A 7 6.46 -29.09 4.64
CA ALA A 7 7.75 -28.83 5.24
C ALA A 7 8.82 -28.43 4.21
N TRP A 8 8.77 -29.02 2.99
CA TRP A 8 9.68 -28.67 1.91
C TRP A 8 9.41 -27.24 1.37
N PHE A 9 8.13 -26.85 1.23
CA PHE A 9 7.78 -25.49 0.86
C PHE A 9 8.19 -24.45 1.91
N GLU A 10 7.97 -24.73 3.18
CA GLU A 10 8.37 -23.88 4.29
C GLU A 10 9.92 -23.71 4.34
N ALA A 11 10.66 -24.78 4.08
CA ALA A 11 12.14 -24.73 4.00
C ALA A 11 12.62 -23.88 2.82
N ILE A 12 11.95 -23.94 1.67
CA ILE A 12 12.28 -23.10 0.51
C ILE A 12 11.96 -21.63 0.80
N GLU A 13 10.79 -21.35 1.35
CA GLU A 13 10.38 -20.00 1.72
C GLU A 13 11.38 -19.38 2.70
N THR A 14 11.74 -20.10 3.76
CA THR A 14 12.73 -19.68 4.74
C THR A 14 14.09 -19.41 4.08
N PHE A 15 14.54 -20.33 3.19
CA PHE A 15 15.79 -20.15 2.45
C PHE A 15 15.78 -18.85 1.62
N PHE A 16 14.69 -18.57 0.88
CA PHE A 16 14.59 -17.34 0.08
C PHE A 16 14.55 -16.11 0.96
N LEU A 17 13.82 -16.14 2.07
CA LEU A 17 13.78 -15.02 3.02
C LEU A 17 15.17 -14.73 3.57
N GLU A 18 15.90 -15.73 4.08
CA GLU A 18 17.27 -15.58 4.59
C GLU A 18 18.25 -15.05 3.52
N VAL A 19 18.06 -15.44 2.25
CA VAL A 19 18.86 -14.93 1.13
C VAL A 19 18.56 -13.45 0.84
N ILE A 20 17.28 -13.05 0.89
CA ILE A 20 16.83 -11.67 0.65
C ILE A 20 17.29 -10.74 1.77
N ILE A 21 17.18 -11.14 3.04
CA ILE A 21 17.61 -10.35 4.20
C ILE A 21 19.13 -10.44 4.48
N GLU A 22 19.87 -11.18 3.63
CA GLU A 22 21.33 -11.32 3.65
C GLU A 22 21.92 -12.12 4.83
N GLU A 23 21.08 -12.84 5.55
CA GLU A 23 21.54 -13.72 6.65
C GLU A 23 22.26 -14.98 6.13
N ARG A 24 21.86 -15.50 4.96
CA ARG A 24 22.44 -16.73 4.42
C ARG A 24 23.64 -16.45 3.52
N ARG A 25 24.79 -17.07 3.82
CA ARG A 25 26.03 -16.98 3.03
C ARG A 25 26.30 -18.27 2.26
N GLY A 26 27.19 -18.22 1.27
CA GLY A 26 27.66 -19.36 0.48
C GLY A 26 27.33 -19.28 -1.01
N LYS A 27 27.93 -20.18 -1.81
CA LYS A 27 27.83 -20.15 -3.29
C LYS A 27 26.39 -20.23 -3.81
N ARG A 28 25.55 -21.09 -3.19
CA ARG A 28 24.13 -21.22 -3.58
C ARG A 28 23.35 -19.93 -3.32
N ALA A 29 23.54 -19.32 -2.15
CA ALA A 29 22.90 -18.04 -1.81
C ALA A 29 23.39 -16.91 -2.74
N ALA A 30 24.67 -16.91 -3.14
CA ALA A 30 25.21 -15.94 -4.09
C ALA A 30 24.56 -16.05 -5.48
N ILE A 31 24.39 -17.28 -5.99
CA ILE A 31 23.74 -17.53 -7.28
C ILE A 31 22.27 -17.04 -7.23
N VAL A 32 21.55 -17.41 -6.16
CA VAL A 32 20.15 -16.97 -6.01
C VAL A 32 20.07 -15.45 -5.92
N ARG A 33 20.92 -14.78 -5.14
CA ARG A 33 20.99 -13.31 -5.09
C ARG A 33 21.23 -12.68 -6.47
N PHE A 34 22.14 -13.24 -7.25
CA PHE A 34 22.41 -12.77 -8.60
C PHE A 34 21.19 -12.89 -9.51
N VAL A 35 20.50 -14.03 -9.47
CA VAL A 35 19.25 -14.22 -10.23
C VAL A 35 18.16 -13.24 -9.79
N LEU A 36 17.97 -13.09 -8.48
CA LEU A 36 17.00 -12.12 -7.93
C LEU A 36 17.37 -10.68 -8.32
N TYR A 37 18.67 -10.35 -8.38
CA TYR A 37 19.12 -9.04 -8.84
C TYR A 37 18.75 -8.76 -10.29
N LEU A 38 18.89 -9.74 -11.19
CA LEU A 38 18.46 -9.60 -12.59
C LEU A 38 16.95 -9.34 -12.67
N PHE A 39 16.14 -10.11 -11.93
CA PHE A 39 14.69 -9.88 -11.86
C PHE A 39 14.32 -8.53 -11.25
N SER A 40 15.09 -8.05 -10.28
CA SER A 40 14.92 -6.71 -9.70
C SER A 40 15.17 -5.61 -10.75
N GLY A 41 16.12 -5.81 -11.66
CA GLY A 41 16.34 -4.92 -12.81
C GLY A 41 15.14 -4.88 -13.77
N VAL A 42 14.56 -6.04 -14.07
CA VAL A 42 13.32 -6.12 -14.87
C VAL A 42 12.16 -5.44 -14.14
N PHE A 43 12.02 -5.66 -12.84
CA PHE A 43 10.99 -4.99 -12.04
C PHE A 43 11.16 -3.46 -12.04
N LEU A 44 12.40 -2.96 -11.90
CA LEU A 44 12.70 -1.53 -12.01
C LEU A 44 12.27 -0.96 -13.38
N LEU A 45 12.57 -1.70 -14.44
CA LEU A 45 12.16 -1.29 -15.80
C LEU A 45 10.64 -1.19 -15.90
N ILE A 46 9.90 -2.17 -15.38
CA ILE A 46 8.43 -2.14 -15.34
C ILE A 46 7.91 -0.94 -14.56
N VAL A 47 8.48 -0.65 -13.38
CA VAL A 47 8.10 0.50 -12.55
C VAL A 47 8.36 1.82 -13.29
N LYS A 48 9.54 1.96 -13.92
CA LYS A 48 9.90 3.16 -14.72
C LYS A 48 9.01 3.32 -15.95
N LEU A 49 8.76 2.23 -16.68
CA LEU A 49 7.90 2.24 -17.87
C LEU A 49 6.46 2.62 -17.49
N ARG A 50 5.93 2.02 -16.41
CA ARG A 50 4.61 2.40 -15.90
C ARG A 50 4.54 3.90 -15.57
N ARG A 51 5.56 4.43 -14.92
CA ARG A 51 5.66 5.86 -14.63
C ARG A 51 5.64 6.71 -15.90
N LEU A 52 6.50 6.37 -16.85
CA LEU A 52 6.58 7.05 -18.15
C LEU A 52 5.23 7.07 -18.87
N LEU A 53 4.50 5.94 -18.83
CA LEU A 53 3.18 5.85 -19.47
C LEU A 53 2.13 6.79 -18.81
N TYR A 54 2.19 7.02 -17.49
CA TYR A 54 1.38 8.04 -16.82
C TYR A 54 1.85 9.46 -17.15
N ASP A 55 3.14 9.72 -17.12
CA ASP A 55 3.72 11.03 -17.43
C ASP A 55 3.42 11.45 -18.89
N LEU A 56 3.42 10.49 -19.83
CA LEU A 56 3.01 10.68 -21.23
C LEU A 56 1.48 10.69 -21.44
N ARG A 57 0.68 10.53 -20.38
CA ARG A 57 -0.79 10.45 -20.42
C ARG A 57 -1.34 9.29 -21.27
N LEU A 58 -0.54 8.29 -21.59
CA LEU A 58 -0.98 7.05 -22.25
C LEU A 58 -1.80 6.18 -21.31
N LEU A 59 -1.43 6.15 -20.03
CA LEU A 59 -2.30 5.64 -18.96
C LEU A 59 -3.05 6.84 -18.35
N ARG A 60 -4.37 6.77 -18.39
CA ARG A 60 -5.23 7.84 -17.85
C ARG A 60 -5.41 7.68 -16.35
N ASP A 61 -5.23 8.77 -15.66
CA ASP A 61 -5.68 8.93 -14.27
C ASP A 61 -7.12 9.44 -14.22
N SER A 62 -7.71 9.41 -13.05
CA SER A 62 -9.07 9.86 -12.80
C SER A 62 -9.07 10.82 -11.62
N THR A 63 -9.84 11.89 -11.72
CA THR A 63 -10.13 12.77 -10.60
C THR A 63 -11.58 12.61 -10.17
N LEU A 64 -11.81 12.64 -8.87
CA LEU A 64 -13.16 12.53 -8.28
C LEU A 64 -13.68 13.87 -7.73
N GLY A 65 -12.93 14.96 -7.89
CA GLY A 65 -13.36 16.30 -7.46
C GLY A 65 -13.23 16.58 -5.97
N ILE A 66 -12.98 15.57 -5.14
CA ILE A 66 -12.86 15.67 -3.68
C ILE A 66 -11.42 15.45 -3.21
N GLN A 67 -11.17 15.67 -1.91
CA GLN A 67 -9.85 15.45 -1.30
C GLN A 67 -9.51 13.96 -1.28
N VAL A 68 -8.28 13.63 -1.72
CA VAL A 68 -7.72 12.28 -1.65
C VAL A 68 -6.42 12.34 -0.86
N ILE A 69 -6.29 11.49 0.15
CA ILE A 69 -5.06 11.31 0.93
C ILE A 69 -4.62 9.87 0.75
N ALA A 70 -3.48 9.66 0.13
CA ALA A 70 -2.90 8.33 -0.05
C ALA A 70 -1.83 8.11 1.01
N ILE A 71 -2.04 7.12 1.87
CA ILE A 71 -1.08 6.70 2.88
C ILE A 71 -0.43 5.42 2.39
N GLY A 72 0.89 5.37 2.37
CA GLY A 72 1.63 4.21 1.90
C GLY A 72 3.09 4.23 2.28
N ASN A 73 3.85 3.31 1.72
CA ASN A 73 5.29 3.20 1.95
C ASN A 73 6.01 2.69 0.69
N LEU A 74 7.34 2.71 0.69
CA LEU A 74 8.16 2.21 -0.41
C LEU A 74 8.50 0.72 -0.29
N THR A 75 8.49 0.16 0.91
CA THR A 75 8.91 -1.20 1.20
C THR A 75 7.73 -2.15 1.36
N VAL A 76 7.94 -3.45 1.19
CA VAL A 76 7.02 -4.47 1.70
C VAL A 76 7.26 -4.65 3.20
N GLY A 77 6.20 -4.94 3.96
CA GLY A 77 6.28 -5.17 5.41
C GLY A 77 5.48 -4.15 6.23
N GLY A 78 5.48 -4.36 7.54
CA GLY A 78 4.72 -3.57 8.52
C GLY A 78 5.41 -2.27 8.88
N THR A 79 5.14 -1.20 8.17
CA THR A 79 5.66 0.15 8.48
C THR A 79 4.74 0.95 9.41
N GLY A 80 3.74 0.32 10.03
CA GLY A 80 2.78 1.00 10.89
C GLY A 80 1.74 1.84 10.13
N LYS A 81 1.38 1.45 8.89
CA LYS A 81 0.37 2.18 8.09
C LYS A 81 -0.99 2.26 8.76
N THR A 82 -1.51 1.13 9.23
CA THR A 82 -2.88 1.03 9.74
C THR A 82 -3.19 1.97 10.90
N PRO A 83 -2.33 2.09 11.93
CA PRO A 83 -2.52 3.09 12.99
C PRO A 83 -2.51 4.54 12.47
N VAL A 84 -1.70 4.82 11.45
CA VAL A 84 -1.64 6.16 10.85
C VAL A 84 -2.92 6.45 10.06
N VAL A 85 -3.42 5.49 9.26
CA VAL A 85 -4.71 5.62 8.55
C VAL A 85 -5.84 5.87 9.54
N GLU A 86 -5.89 5.10 10.64
CA GLU A 86 -6.88 5.25 11.69
C GLU A 86 -6.83 6.64 12.33
N LYS A 87 -5.64 7.12 12.71
CA LYS A 87 -5.46 8.44 13.30
C LYS A 87 -5.89 9.56 12.34
N PHE A 88 -5.52 9.46 11.06
CA PHE A 88 -5.96 10.41 10.05
C PHE A 88 -7.48 10.40 9.85
N ALA A 89 -8.10 9.23 9.83
CA ALA A 89 -9.56 9.12 9.72
C ALA A 89 -10.27 9.82 10.88
N ARG A 90 -9.83 9.58 12.13
CA ARG A 90 -10.37 10.23 13.33
C ARG A 90 -10.21 11.74 13.29
N GLU A 91 -9.01 12.21 12.92
CA GLU A 91 -8.71 13.63 12.88
C GLU A 91 -9.55 14.35 11.82
N LEU A 92 -9.70 13.77 10.64
CA LEU A 92 -10.54 14.33 9.59
C LEU A 92 -12.03 14.37 9.99
N GLN A 93 -12.51 13.34 10.70
CA GLN A 93 -13.86 13.35 11.26
C GLN A 93 -14.05 14.45 12.29
N ASN A 94 -13.08 14.63 13.21
CA ASN A 94 -13.12 15.71 14.21
C ASN A 94 -13.19 17.10 13.55
N GLN A 95 -12.64 17.23 12.33
CA GLN A 95 -12.74 18.44 11.50
C GLN A 95 -14.04 18.51 10.68
N GLY A 96 -15.01 17.63 10.95
CA GLY A 96 -16.31 17.63 10.29
C GLY A 96 -16.32 17.03 8.88
N ARG A 97 -15.30 16.25 8.49
CA ARG A 97 -15.24 15.62 7.17
C ARG A 97 -15.96 14.28 7.16
N THR A 98 -16.61 13.99 6.03
CA THR A 98 -17.21 12.68 5.77
C THR A 98 -16.20 11.79 5.05
N VAL A 99 -15.60 10.85 5.80
CA VAL A 99 -14.41 10.11 5.39
C VAL A 99 -14.78 8.70 4.88
N ALA A 100 -14.19 8.30 3.75
CA ALA A 100 -14.15 6.90 3.34
C ALA A 100 -12.70 6.39 3.25
N ILE A 101 -12.45 5.22 3.82
CA ILE A 101 -11.20 4.48 3.66
C ILE A 101 -11.36 3.49 2.51
N LEU A 102 -10.43 3.54 1.54
CA LEU A 102 -10.39 2.66 0.39
C LEU A 102 -9.20 1.70 0.50
N SER A 103 -9.47 0.43 0.76
CA SER A 103 -8.44 -0.61 0.84
C SER A 103 -8.49 -1.57 -0.36
N ARG A 104 -7.40 -2.29 -0.58
CA ARG A 104 -7.29 -3.29 -1.65
C ARG A 104 -7.95 -4.61 -1.31
N GLY A 105 -8.04 -4.92 -0.02
CA GLY A 105 -8.50 -6.23 0.46
C GLY A 105 -7.44 -7.31 0.21
N TYR A 106 -6.27 -7.11 0.75
CA TYR A 106 -5.23 -8.13 0.74
C TYR A 106 -5.72 -9.37 1.51
N ARG A 107 -5.49 -10.58 0.93
CA ARG A 107 -5.98 -11.88 1.43
C ARG A 107 -7.50 -12.10 1.45
N SER A 108 -8.31 -11.18 0.96
CA SER A 108 -9.74 -11.42 0.80
C SER A 108 -10.01 -12.49 -0.27
N LYS A 109 -11.06 -13.29 -0.07
CA LYS A 109 -11.45 -14.34 -1.02
C LYS A 109 -11.67 -13.76 -2.44
N PRO A 110 -10.92 -14.20 -3.46
CA PRO A 110 -11.08 -13.71 -4.82
C PRO A 110 -12.39 -14.25 -5.43
N PRO A 111 -13.03 -13.50 -6.36
CA PRO A 111 -14.16 -14.05 -7.11
C PRO A 111 -13.72 -15.27 -7.94
N PRO A 112 -14.66 -16.19 -8.27
CA PRO A 112 -14.37 -17.41 -9.02
C PRO A 112 -13.60 -17.13 -10.31
N LEU A 113 -12.62 -17.97 -10.64
CA LEU A 113 -11.76 -17.82 -11.82
C LEU A 113 -12.55 -17.74 -13.13
N THR A 114 -13.65 -18.51 -13.23
CA THR A 114 -14.55 -18.52 -14.40
C THR A 114 -15.14 -17.14 -14.66
N LYS A 115 -15.65 -16.46 -13.62
CA LYS A 115 -16.21 -15.11 -13.76
C LYS A 115 -15.14 -14.11 -14.20
N ARG A 116 -13.92 -14.19 -13.63
CA ARG A 116 -12.80 -13.31 -14.00
C ARG A 116 -12.35 -13.47 -15.45
N LEU A 117 -12.32 -14.71 -15.96
CA LEU A 117 -11.99 -15.04 -17.36
C LEU A 117 -13.07 -14.53 -18.32
N ILE A 118 -14.34 -14.74 -18.00
CA ILE A 118 -15.46 -14.30 -18.83
C ILE A 118 -15.51 -12.77 -18.91
N ASP A 119 -15.39 -12.08 -17.79
CA ASP A 119 -15.40 -10.60 -17.75
C ASP A 119 -14.20 -10.00 -18.51
N ARG A 120 -13.04 -10.68 -18.48
CA ARG A 120 -11.84 -10.26 -19.22
C ARG A 120 -11.96 -10.50 -20.72
N LEU A 121 -12.54 -11.63 -21.14
CA LEU A 121 -12.78 -11.97 -22.55
C LEU A 121 -13.85 -11.07 -23.19
N LEU A 122 -14.86 -10.69 -22.43
CA LEU A 122 -15.95 -9.86 -22.91
C LEU A 122 -15.69 -8.34 -22.73
N PHE A 123 -14.47 -7.93 -22.35
CA PHE A 123 -14.13 -6.54 -22.06
C PHE A 123 -15.16 -5.83 -21.15
N ARG A 124 -15.91 -6.61 -20.35
CA ARG A 124 -16.88 -6.07 -19.41
C ARG A 124 -16.15 -5.31 -18.33
N SER A 125 -16.45 -4.03 -18.19
CA SER A 125 -16.09 -3.26 -16.99
C SER A 125 -16.71 -3.97 -15.79
N ASP A 126 -15.91 -4.22 -14.75
CA ASP A 126 -16.41 -4.83 -13.51
C ASP A 126 -17.43 -3.88 -12.87
N THR A 127 -18.73 -4.15 -13.15
CA THR A 127 -19.87 -3.39 -12.63
C THR A 127 -20.26 -3.84 -11.21
N THR A 128 -19.58 -4.87 -10.67
CA THR A 128 -19.85 -5.33 -9.30
C THR A 128 -19.53 -4.20 -8.32
N PRO A 129 -20.45 -3.83 -7.42
CA PRO A 129 -20.18 -2.79 -6.45
C PRO A 129 -18.99 -3.15 -5.56
N PRO A 130 -18.25 -2.16 -5.02
CA PRO A 130 -17.19 -2.41 -4.06
C PRO A 130 -17.78 -3.09 -2.82
N ARG A 131 -16.98 -3.89 -2.15
CA ARG A 131 -17.39 -4.50 -0.88
C ARG A 131 -17.43 -3.45 0.21
N VAL A 132 -18.58 -3.27 0.82
CA VAL A 132 -18.79 -2.33 1.94
C VAL A 132 -18.49 -3.10 3.21
N VAL A 133 -17.35 -2.80 3.85
CA VAL A 133 -16.98 -3.40 5.15
C VAL A 133 -17.69 -2.69 6.28
N SER A 134 -17.75 -1.36 6.22
CA SER A 134 -18.55 -0.52 7.12
C SER A 134 -19.20 0.62 6.33
N ASP A 135 -20.45 0.88 6.61
CA ASP A 135 -21.18 2.04 6.12
C ASP A 135 -21.04 3.29 7.02
N GLY A 136 -20.17 3.20 8.03
CA GLY A 136 -19.97 4.17 9.08
C GLY A 136 -20.83 3.92 10.31
N LYS A 137 -21.93 3.18 10.21
CA LYS A 137 -22.85 2.88 11.33
C LYS A 137 -22.75 1.44 11.78
N SER A 138 -22.57 0.53 10.82
CA SER A 138 -22.59 -0.90 11.04
C SER A 138 -21.41 -1.58 10.36
N LEU A 139 -20.88 -2.62 11.00
CA LEU A 139 -19.92 -3.53 10.41
C LEU A 139 -20.69 -4.58 9.59
N LEU A 140 -20.48 -4.62 8.28
CA LEU A 140 -21.29 -5.38 7.33
C LEU A 140 -20.62 -6.67 6.85
N LEU A 141 -19.30 -6.80 7.02
CA LEU A 141 -18.52 -7.95 6.56
C LEU A 141 -17.59 -8.45 7.66
N ASP A 142 -17.33 -9.75 7.64
CA ASP A 142 -16.33 -10.39 8.49
C ASP A 142 -14.89 -10.22 7.98
N SER A 143 -13.89 -10.60 8.77
CA SER A 143 -12.49 -10.50 8.43
C SER A 143 -12.09 -11.40 7.25
N GLU A 144 -12.71 -12.58 7.07
CA GLU A 144 -12.43 -13.47 5.93
C GLU A 144 -12.81 -12.85 4.59
N THR A 145 -13.93 -12.11 4.57
CA THR A 145 -14.46 -11.47 3.35
C THR A 145 -13.82 -10.12 3.11
N ALA A 146 -13.65 -9.33 4.15
CA ALA A 146 -13.08 -7.99 4.06
C ALA A 146 -11.55 -8.01 3.89
N GLY A 147 -10.88 -8.92 4.58
CA GLY A 147 -9.46 -8.94 4.89
C GLY A 147 -9.19 -8.31 6.26
N ASP A 148 -8.11 -8.74 6.92
CA ASP A 148 -7.83 -8.39 8.31
C ASP A 148 -7.69 -6.87 8.54
N GLU A 149 -6.90 -6.18 7.70
CA GLU A 149 -6.65 -4.74 7.85
C GLU A 149 -7.91 -3.88 7.65
N PRO A 150 -8.72 -4.05 6.57
CA PRO A 150 -9.97 -3.30 6.41
C PRO A 150 -10.99 -3.60 7.50
N TYR A 151 -11.07 -4.86 7.96
CA TYR A 151 -11.94 -5.25 9.06
C TYR A 151 -11.56 -4.55 10.36
N MET A 152 -10.26 -4.54 10.69
CA MET A 152 -9.75 -3.87 11.89
C MET A 152 -10.04 -2.36 11.86
N LEU A 153 -9.78 -1.69 10.72
CA LEU A 153 -10.11 -0.28 10.54
C LEU A 153 -11.61 -0.01 10.73
N ALA A 154 -12.47 -0.87 10.15
CA ALA A 154 -13.92 -0.74 10.27
C ALA A 154 -14.43 -0.98 11.70
N SER A 155 -13.78 -1.89 12.44
CA SER A 155 -14.13 -2.18 13.83
C SER A 155 -13.74 -1.05 14.80
N ASN A 156 -12.61 -0.38 14.52
CA ASN A 156 -12.05 0.66 15.38
C ASN A 156 -12.65 2.05 15.11
N LEU A 157 -13.23 2.27 13.92
CA LEU A 157 -13.69 3.58 13.47
C LEU A 157 -15.21 3.62 13.37
N LYS A 158 -15.82 4.51 14.14
CA LYS A 158 -17.24 4.87 14.01
C LYS A 158 -17.38 6.01 13.01
N ASP A 159 -18.51 6.08 12.30
CA ASP A 159 -18.84 7.13 11.32
C ASP A 159 -17.81 7.27 10.17
N VAL A 160 -17.02 6.22 9.89
CA VAL A 160 -16.12 6.12 8.74
C VAL A 160 -16.57 4.99 7.83
N VAL A 161 -16.74 5.29 6.55
CA VAL A 161 -17.03 4.29 5.53
C VAL A 161 -15.75 3.52 5.19
N VAL A 162 -15.82 2.19 5.16
CA VAL A 162 -14.67 1.37 4.76
C VAL A 162 -15.05 0.49 3.58
N LEU A 163 -14.37 0.69 2.45
CA LEU A 163 -14.64 -0.01 1.20
C LEU A 163 -13.42 -0.81 0.73
N VAL A 164 -13.70 -1.98 0.17
CA VAL A 164 -12.66 -2.86 -0.39
C VAL A 164 -12.92 -3.09 -1.87
N ASP A 165 -12.00 -2.63 -2.70
CA ASP A 165 -11.96 -2.90 -4.15
C ASP A 165 -10.54 -2.71 -4.69
N LYS A 166 -10.17 -3.47 -5.72
CA LYS A 166 -8.91 -3.27 -6.45
C LYS A 166 -8.92 -1.99 -7.27
N ASP A 167 -10.09 -1.58 -7.78
CA ASP A 167 -10.30 -0.30 -8.44
C ASP A 167 -10.80 0.76 -7.45
N ARG A 168 -9.84 1.52 -6.87
CA ARG A 168 -10.13 2.61 -5.92
C ARG A 168 -10.87 3.78 -6.56
N VAL A 169 -10.83 3.93 -7.89
CA VAL A 169 -11.63 4.95 -8.58
C VAL A 169 -13.11 4.59 -8.49
N LYS A 170 -13.44 3.31 -8.79
CA LYS A 170 -14.80 2.77 -8.64
C LYS A 170 -15.29 2.89 -7.19
N ALA A 171 -14.45 2.44 -6.24
CA ALA A 171 -14.80 2.54 -4.81
C ALA A 171 -14.97 3.98 -4.33
N GLY A 172 -14.14 4.90 -4.80
CA GLY A 172 -14.26 6.31 -4.47
C GLY A 172 -15.53 6.97 -5.01
N ARG A 173 -15.90 6.67 -6.27
CA ARG A 173 -17.21 7.13 -6.82
C ARG A 173 -18.37 6.60 -5.99
N TYR A 174 -18.35 5.34 -5.65
CA TYR A 174 -19.37 4.71 -4.83
C TYR A 174 -19.46 5.35 -3.43
N ALA A 175 -18.32 5.67 -2.81
CA ALA A 175 -18.27 6.38 -1.53
C ALA A 175 -18.95 7.77 -1.61
N ILE A 176 -18.69 8.50 -2.68
CA ILE A 176 -19.28 9.83 -2.92
C ILE A 176 -20.79 9.71 -3.16
N GLU A 177 -21.20 8.84 -4.07
CA GLU A 177 -22.59 8.74 -4.52
C GLU A 177 -23.52 8.12 -3.49
N LYS A 178 -23.04 7.15 -2.72
CA LYS A 178 -23.86 6.40 -1.76
C LYS A 178 -23.80 6.93 -0.34
N PHE A 179 -22.66 7.47 0.06
CA PHE A 179 -22.43 7.89 1.45
C PHE A 179 -22.12 9.38 1.60
N GLY A 180 -22.08 10.13 0.49
CA GLY A 180 -21.81 11.57 0.53
C GLY A 180 -20.41 11.92 1.03
N CYS A 181 -19.44 11.02 0.88
CA CYS A 181 -18.09 11.26 1.34
C CYS A 181 -17.41 12.41 0.58
N ASP A 182 -16.74 13.28 1.31
CA ASP A 182 -15.99 14.44 0.77
C ASP A 182 -14.46 14.26 0.85
N THR A 183 -14.01 13.20 1.53
CA THR A 183 -12.60 12.88 1.72
C THR A 183 -12.36 11.38 1.62
N LEU A 184 -11.37 10.99 0.80
CA LEU A 184 -10.95 9.60 0.62
C LEU A 184 -9.57 9.39 1.22
N LEU A 185 -9.43 8.38 2.06
CA LEU A 185 -8.16 7.84 2.54
C LEU A 185 -7.83 6.56 1.77
N LEU A 186 -6.73 6.54 1.04
CA LEU A 186 -6.25 5.34 0.39
C LEU A 186 -5.28 4.61 1.33
N ASP A 187 -5.71 3.48 1.83
CA ASP A 187 -4.84 2.55 2.55
C ASP A 187 -3.95 1.82 1.54
N ASP A 188 -2.64 1.84 1.80
CA ASP A 188 -1.58 1.37 0.89
C ASP A 188 -1.72 1.99 -0.52
N GLY A 189 -1.93 3.33 -0.54
CA GLY A 189 -2.31 4.08 -1.73
C GLY A 189 -1.16 4.63 -2.57
N PHE A 190 0.09 4.66 -2.08
CA PHE A 190 1.19 5.38 -2.75
C PHE A 190 1.47 4.88 -4.17
N GLN A 191 1.38 3.56 -4.42
CA GLN A 191 1.55 2.94 -5.73
C GLN A 191 0.29 3.01 -6.62
N TYR A 192 -0.83 3.53 -6.12
CA TYR A 192 -2.08 3.61 -6.87
C TYR A 192 -2.20 4.96 -7.58
N TRP A 193 -1.59 5.10 -8.77
CA TRP A 193 -1.51 6.36 -9.51
C TRP A 193 -2.75 6.68 -10.34
N LYS A 194 -3.66 5.70 -10.52
CA LYS A 194 -4.90 5.88 -11.30
C LYS A 194 -5.86 6.92 -10.70
N LEU A 195 -5.76 7.19 -9.40
CA LEU A 195 -6.55 8.21 -8.73
C LEU A 195 -5.68 9.44 -8.45
N ALA A 196 -5.97 10.54 -9.12
CA ALA A 196 -5.24 11.79 -9.09
C ALA A 196 -6.14 12.98 -8.66
N GLY A 197 -5.81 14.17 -9.04
CA GLY A 197 -6.56 15.39 -8.73
C GLY A 197 -6.12 16.04 -7.42
N ARG A 198 -7.04 16.32 -6.49
CA ARG A 198 -6.74 16.89 -5.17
C ARG A 198 -6.12 15.84 -4.24
N ARG A 199 -4.96 15.30 -4.64
CA ARG A 199 -4.30 14.21 -3.95
C ARG A 199 -3.11 14.70 -3.12
N ARG A 200 -3.00 14.17 -1.90
CA ARG A 200 -1.85 14.29 -1.02
C ARG A 200 -1.27 12.91 -0.76
N ASP A 201 0.01 12.73 -1.05
CA ASP A 201 0.72 11.47 -0.77
C ASP A 201 1.47 11.59 0.56
N ILE A 202 1.13 10.72 1.49
CA ILE A 202 1.82 10.56 2.77
C ILE A 202 2.59 9.26 2.73
N VAL A 203 3.89 9.32 2.92
CA VAL A 203 4.76 8.15 2.87
C VAL A 203 5.37 7.88 4.22
N LEU A 204 5.21 6.65 4.70
CA LEU A 204 5.82 6.18 5.92
C LEU A 204 7.18 5.55 5.61
N VAL A 205 8.18 5.95 6.37
CA VAL A 205 9.54 5.40 6.32
C VAL A 205 9.89 4.89 7.73
N ASP A 206 10.12 3.60 7.84
CA ASP A 206 10.51 2.98 9.11
C ASP A 206 11.96 3.34 9.44
N CYS A 207 12.21 3.97 10.59
CA CYS A 207 13.56 4.37 10.99
C CYS A 207 14.53 3.19 11.12
N GLN A 208 14.03 2.03 11.55
CA GLN A 208 14.85 0.83 11.77
C GLN A 208 15.30 0.16 10.45
N ALA A 209 14.49 0.27 9.39
CA ALA A 209 14.80 -0.31 8.08
C ALA A 209 14.25 0.56 6.94
N PRO A 210 14.75 1.81 6.77
CA PRO A 210 14.11 2.84 5.95
C PRO A 210 13.93 2.42 4.47
N PHE A 211 14.92 1.74 3.92
CA PHE A 211 14.92 1.27 2.53
C PHE A 211 15.29 -0.20 2.42
N GLY A 212 15.23 -0.95 3.54
CA GLY A 212 15.65 -2.35 3.61
C GLY A 212 17.10 -2.52 3.16
N ASN A 213 17.35 -3.49 2.29
CA ASN A 213 18.68 -3.70 1.68
C ASN A 213 18.91 -2.88 0.40
N GLU A 214 18.08 -1.85 0.15
CA GLU A 214 18.13 -0.91 -0.98
C GLU A 214 17.84 -1.52 -2.36
N TYR A 215 17.54 -2.80 -2.44
CA TYR A 215 17.12 -3.45 -3.68
C TYR A 215 15.61 -3.48 -3.83
N LEU A 216 15.18 -3.39 -5.08
CA LEU A 216 13.79 -3.60 -5.44
C LEU A 216 13.42 -5.10 -5.37
N LEU A 217 12.13 -5.38 -5.30
CA LEU A 217 11.61 -6.74 -5.45
C LEU A 217 12.10 -7.36 -6.77
N PRO A 218 12.42 -8.67 -6.79
CA PRO A 218 12.41 -9.61 -5.66
C PRO A 218 13.72 -9.71 -4.89
N ARG A 219 14.80 -8.96 -5.24
CA ARG A 219 16.09 -9.01 -4.57
C ARG A 219 16.06 -8.37 -3.18
N GLY A 220 15.19 -7.41 -2.97
CA GLY A 220 15.01 -6.71 -1.71
C GLY A 220 13.55 -6.44 -1.41
N THR A 221 13.32 -5.46 -0.53
CA THR A 221 11.98 -5.15 -0.01
C THR A 221 11.33 -3.94 -0.67
N LEU A 222 12.05 -3.21 -1.53
CA LEU A 222 11.53 -2.01 -2.16
C LEU A 222 10.52 -2.34 -3.26
N ARG A 223 9.36 -1.69 -3.21
CA ARG A 223 8.32 -1.69 -4.27
C ARG A 223 8.57 -0.60 -5.31
N GLU A 224 9.24 0.46 -4.91
CA GLU A 224 9.64 1.59 -5.75
C GLU A 224 11.00 2.13 -5.29
N PRO A 225 11.81 2.73 -6.17
CA PRO A 225 13.10 3.28 -5.79
C PRO A 225 12.93 4.45 -4.80
N PRO A 226 13.90 4.71 -3.90
CA PRO A 226 13.86 5.82 -2.94
C PRO A 226 13.63 7.19 -3.57
N SER A 227 14.11 7.41 -4.81
CA SER A 227 13.87 8.65 -5.57
C SER A 227 12.38 8.95 -5.80
N HIS A 228 11.50 7.96 -5.69
CA HIS A 228 10.06 8.17 -5.79
C HIS A 228 9.45 8.87 -4.56
N LEU A 229 10.20 9.03 -3.47
CA LEU A 229 9.83 9.95 -2.38
C LEU A 229 9.58 11.38 -2.86
N ALA A 230 10.18 11.79 -3.99
CA ALA A 230 9.93 13.10 -4.61
C ALA A 230 8.44 13.41 -4.87
N ARG A 231 7.55 12.39 -4.88
CA ARG A 231 6.10 12.58 -5.04
C ARG A 231 5.36 12.83 -3.72
N ALA A 232 5.98 12.48 -2.59
CA ALA A 232 5.35 12.63 -1.30
C ALA A 232 5.15 14.10 -0.94
N SER A 233 3.99 14.46 -0.44
CA SER A 233 3.72 15.77 0.16
C SER A 233 4.20 15.83 1.60
N THR A 234 4.14 14.69 2.30
CA THR A 234 4.58 14.56 3.69
C THR A 234 5.21 13.18 3.88
N ILE A 235 6.29 13.13 4.64
CA ILE A 235 6.99 11.89 4.97
C ILE A 235 7.00 11.73 6.48
N PHE A 236 6.46 10.60 6.95
CA PHE A 236 6.49 10.23 8.36
C PHE A 236 7.64 9.26 8.58
N ILE A 237 8.59 9.61 9.45
CA ILE A 237 9.60 8.68 9.96
C ILE A 237 8.96 7.98 11.16
N THR A 238 8.62 6.72 11.00
CA THR A 238 8.00 5.90 12.06
C THR A 238 9.06 5.15 12.85
N LYS A 239 8.73 4.76 14.09
CA LYS A 239 9.64 4.11 15.05
C LYS A 239 10.91 4.95 15.26
N SER A 240 10.72 6.26 15.30
CA SER A 240 11.80 7.24 15.47
C SER A 240 12.52 7.00 16.79
N ASP A 241 13.83 7.09 16.75
CA ASP A 241 14.73 7.10 17.89
C ASP A 241 15.66 8.33 17.79
N ASP A 242 16.59 8.48 18.73
CA ASP A 242 17.52 9.62 18.77
C ASP A 242 18.51 9.67 17.58
N LYS A 243 18.49 8.68 16.67
CA LYS A 243 19.43 8.55 15.55
C LYS A 243 18.84 8.87 14.18
N THR A 244 17.73 9.60 14.12
CA THR A 244 17.02 9.92 12.87
C THR A 244 17.71 10.95 11.98
N GLY A 245 18.74 11.65 12.46
CA GLY A 245 19.36 12.78 11.77
C GLY A 245 19.87 12.47 10.35
N GLU A 246 20.59 11.35 10.19
CA GLU A 246 21.10 10.92 8.87
C GLU A 246 19.99 10.54 7.92
N LEU A 247 19.00 9.81 8.40
CA LEU A 247 17.82 9.43 7.62
C LEU A 247 17.05 10.67 7.17
N ARG A 248 16.83 11.62 8.07
CA ARG A 248 16.18 12.90 7.80
C ARG A 248 16.93 13.70 6.72
N ALA A 249 18.26 13.78 6.82
CA ALA A 249 19.09 14.45 5.81
C ALA A 249 18.97 13.76 4.44
N ARG A 250 19.01 12.43 4.40
CA ARG A 250 18.84 11.66 3.17
C ARG A 250 17.44 11.86 2.55
N ILE A 251 16.39 11.85 3.35
CA ILE A 251 15.02 12.09 2.90
C ILE A 251 14.91 13.53 2.34
N ALA A 252 15.48 14.52 3.01
CA ALA A 252 15.49 15.90 2.56
C ALA A 252 16.23 16.10 1.22
N GLN A 253 17.30 15.33 0.96
CA GLN A 253 17.97 15.30 -0.34
C GLN A 253 17.08 14.69 -1.44
N LEU A 254 16.33 13.62 -1.12
CA LEU A 254 15.42 12.95 -2.06
C LEU A 254 14.16 13.77 -2.35
N ASN A 255 13.68 14.52 -1.37
CA ASN A 255 12.51 15.40 -1.49
C ASN A 255 12.63 16.64 -0.59
N PRO A 256 13.25 17.72 -1.07
CA PRO A 256 13.43 18.96 -0.28
C PRO A 256 12.11 19.73 -0.05
N LYS A 257 11.01 19.33 -0.72
CA LYS A 257 9.71 20.01 -0.61
C LYS A 257 8.75 19.33 0.38
N ALA A 258 9.02 18.07 0.75
CA ALA A 258 8.14 17.34 1.66
C ALA A 258 8.27 17.84 3.10
N GLY A 259 7.14 17.92 3.80
CA GLY A 259 7.15 18.01 5.27
C GLY A 259 7.67 16.69 5.86
N ILE A 260 8.66 16.74 6.75
CA ILE A 260 9.19 15.54 7.42
C ILE A 260 8.74 15.59 8.87
N ILE A 261 8.01 14.57 9.32
CA ILE A 261 7.45 14.44 10.67
C ILE A 261 7.99 13.14 11.28
N GLU A 262 8.55 13.24 12.47
CA GLU A 262 9.01 12.08 13.23
C GLU A 262 7.91 11.59 14.15
N CYS A 263 7.69 10.28 14.18
CA CYS A 263 6.65 9.64 14.95
C CYS A 263 7.25 8.59 15.87
N ILE A 264 6.97 8.75 17.16
CA ILE A 264 7.29 7.76 18.18
C ILE A 264 6.01 6.96 18.44
N HIS A 265 6.12 5.66 18.47
CA HIS A 265 5.00 4.79 18.83
C HIS A 265 4.98 4.64 20.36
N HIS A 266 4.04 5.28 21.03
CA HIS A 266 3.73 4.98 22.41
C HIS A 266 2.51 4.06 22.43
N PRO A 267 2.65 2.80 22.85
CA PRO A 267 1.48 1.97 23.15
C PRO A 267 0.70 2.63 24.30
N LEU A 268 -0.60 2.78 24.11
CA LEU A 268 -1.55 3.25 25.12
C LEU A 268 -1.84 2.12 26.11
#